data_ca8ee11e5825d434ceb6810f42a08721
#
_entry.id   ca8ee11e5825d434ceb6810f42a08721
#
_cell.length_a   1.000
_cell.length_b   1.000
_cell.length_c   1.000
_cell.angle_alpha   90.00
_cell.angle_beta   90.00
_cell.angle_gamma   90.00
#
_symmetry.space_group_name_H-M   'P 1'
#
loop_
_entity.id
_entity.type
_entity.pdbx_description
1 polymer ?
#
loop_
_entity_poly.entity_id
_entity_poly.type
_entity_poly.pdbx_seq_one_letter_code
_entity_poly.pdbx_strand_id
1 'polypeptide(L)'
;PKVAVIKAKLEDYLENAPKTPAATAAPAPATAPAAPAAAAKDTVLSACLNGTVVPLAEVKDEAFASGALGDGIAIEPTDGELVAPADGEISSTFETHHAVGMTTVDGAELLMHIGIDTVKLGGKHFTYLVNEGDKVKKGQPLIRFELEAIKAEGYPVTTPLIVCNTDDYAAVVAKASGTVKQGDALLELKH
;
A
#
# COMPACT_ATOMS: atom_id res chain seq x y z
N PRO A 1 -15.50 1.86 1.83
CA PRO A 1 -15.63 3.18 2.44
C PRO A 1 -14.42 3.61 3.28
N LYS A 2 -13.76 2.73 4.08
CA LYS A 2 -12.58 3.12 4.89
C LYS A 2 -11.37 3.48 4.01
N VAL A 3 -11.16 2.82 2.88
CA VAL A 3 -10.09 3.15 1.91
C VAL A 3 -10.25 4.56 1.37
N ALA A 4 -11.49 4.99 1.07
CA ALA A 4 -11.73 6.36 0.61
C ALA A 4 -11.39 7.40 1.69
N VAL A 5 -11.62 7.07 2.97
CA VAL A 5 -11.25 7.93 4.11
C VAL A 5 -9.73 7.97 4.30
N ILE A 6 -9.05 6.87 4.05
CA ILE A 6 -7.59 6.78 4.18
C ILE A 6 -6.90 7.40 2.97
N LYS A 7 -7.47 7.24 1.77
CA LYS A 7 -7.05 8.00 0.59
C LYS A 7 -7.12 9.50 0.90
N ALA A 8 -8.25 9.98 1.44
CA ALA A 8 -8.42 11.38 1.83
C ALA A 8 -7.44 11.80 2.94
N LYS A 9 -7.17 10.95 3.93
CA LYS A 9 -6.18 11.24 4.99
C LYS A 9 -4.75 11.24 4.46
N LEU A 10 -4.42 10.36 3.53
CA LEU A 10 -3.11 10.30 2.90
C LEU A 10 -2.91 11.50 1.97
N GLU A 11 -3.91 11.88 1.21
CA GLU A 11 -3.91 13.07 0.37
C GLU A 11 -3.79 14.34 1.22
N ASP A 12 -4.54 14.44 2.32
CA ASP A 12 -4.47 15.56 3.28
C ASP A 12 -3.09 15.65 3.97
N TYR A 13 -2.49 14.51 4.32
CA TYR A 13 -1.13 14.45 4.88
C TYR A 13 -0.08 14.88 3.85
N LEU A 14 -0.23 14.45 2.59
CA LEU A 14 0.68 14.81 1.50
C LEU A 14 0.51 16.27 1.06
N GLU A 15 -0.68 16.84 1.24
CA GLU A 15 -0.99 18.24 0.94
C GLU A 15 -0.59 19.20 2.08
N ASN A 16 -0.65 18.74 3.34
CA ASN A 16 -0.34 19.53 4.53
C ASN A 16 1.11 19.40 5.03
N ALA A 17 1.95 18.59 4.40
CA ALA A 17 3.38 18.64 4.63
C ALA A 17 3.86 20.06 4.27
N PRO A 18 4.60 20.79 5.16
CA PRO A 18 4.79 22.23 5.03
C PRO A 18 5.61 22.59 3.80
N LYS A 19 4.95 22.89 2.71
CA LYS A 19 5.48 23.64 1.56
C LYS A 19 4.37 24.38 0.82
N THR A 20 4.54 25.66 0.72
CA THR A 20 3.88 26.72 -0.03
C THR A 20 3.17 26.38 -1.35
N PRO A 21 2.27 27.24 -1.82
CA PRO A 21 0.95 26.84 -2.31
C PRO A 21 0.79 26.85 -3.82
N ALA A 22 -0.16 26.08 -4.31
CA ALA A 22 -1.09 26.42 -5.39
C ALA A 22 -1.92 25.18 -5.75
N ALA A 23 -3.10 25.26 -5.53
CA ALA A 23 -4.36 25.71 -6.09
C ALA A 23 -5.21 24.59 -6.71
N THR A 24 -6.38 24.39 -6.05
CA THR A 24 -7.75 24.10 -6.58
C THR A 24 -7.98 22.91 -7.51
N ALA A 25 -8.79 21.95 -7.15
CA ALA A 25 -10.23 21.88 -7.15
C ALA A 25 -10.74 20.43 -6.97
N ALA A 26 -11.72 20.24 -6.10
CA ALA A 26 -12.57 19.05 -6.01
C ALA A 26 -13.58 19.03 -7.19
N PRO A 27 -14.35 17.96 -7.44
CA PRO A 27 -15.26 17.31 -6.50
C PRO A 27 -15.46 15.78 -6.61
N ALA A 28 -16.06 15.24 -5.57
CA ALA A 28 -16.66 13.95 -5.33
C ALA A 28 -17.84 13.58 -6.26
N PRO A 29 -18.61 12.49 -6.02
CA PRO A 29 -18.38 11.17 -5.45
C PRO A 29 -18.86 10.03 -6.35
N ALA A 30 -18.40 8.82 -6.16
CA ALA A 30 -19.11 7.65 -6.66
C ALA A 30 -19.14 6.53 -5.59
N THR A 31 -20.32 6.24 -5.16
CA THR A 31 -20.74 5.10 -4.35
C THR A 31 -20.39 3.78 -5.04
N ALA A 32 -19.58 2.94 -4.38
CA ALA A 32 -19.42 1.55 -4.77
C ALA A 32 -20.13 0.64 -3.74
N PRO A 33 -20.78 -0.45 -4.19
CA PRO A 33 -21.56 -1.32 -3.30
C PRO A 33 -20.63 -2.18 -2.44
N ALA A 34 -21.02 -2.35 -1.18
CA ALA A 34 -20.38 -3.22 -0.22
C ALA A 34 -20.30 -4.66 -0.75
N ALA A 35 -19.11 -5.23 -0.77
CA ALA A 35 -18.94 -6.66 -0.97
C ALA A 35 -19.45 -7.43 0.26
N PRO A 36 -20.01 -8.62 0.10
CA PRO A 36 -20.57 -9.38 1.21
C PRO A 36 -19.48 -9.82 2.19
N ALA A 37 -19.75 -9.67 3.47
CA ALA A 37 -18.92 -10.17 4.55
C ALA A 37 -18.69 -11.69 4.37
N ALA A 38 -17.48 -12.05 3.96
CA ALA A 38 -17.05 -13.44 3.97
C ALA A 38 -16.79 -13.88 5.42
N ALA A 39 -17.15 -15.12 5.72
CA ALA A 39 -16.98 -15.72 7.03
C ALA A 39 -15.54 -15.59 7.53
N ALA A 40 -15.39 -15.18 8.77
CA ALA A 40 -14.14 -14.95 9.46
C ALA A 40 -13.17 -16.15 9.32
N LYS A 41 -12.18 -16.00 8.47
CA LYS A 41 -11.04 -16.91 8.31
C LYS A 41 -9.77 -16.09 8.36
N ASP A 42 -8.79 -16.63 9.06
CA ASP A 42 -7.46 -16.01 9.07
C ASP A 42 -6.97 -15.81 7.63
N THR A 43 -6.62 -14.59 7.27
CA THR A 43 -6.14 -14.23 5.94
C THR A 43 -4.64 -14.07 5.97
N VAL A 44 -3.93 -14.76 5.06
CA VAL A 44 -2.49 -14.63 4.92
C VAL A 44 -2.15 -13.78 3.71
N LEU A 45 -1.54 -12.63 3.97
CA LEU A 45 -0.98 -11.75 2.94
C LEU A 45 0.45 -12.19 2.61
N SER A 46 0.76 -12.24 1.34
CA SER A 46 2.10 -12.58 0.85
C SER A 46 2.97 -11.34 0.68
N ALA A 47 4.28 -11.55 0.68
CA ALA A 47 5.22 -10.52 0.33
C ALA A 47 4.94 -10.00 -1.09
N CYS A 48 4.72 -8.70 -1.19
CA CYS A 48 4.43 -8.01 -2.45
C CYS A 48 5.71 -7.59 -3.20
N LEU A 49 6.86 -7.73 -2.57
CA LEU A 49 8.18 -7.38 -3.10
C LEU A 49 9.22 -8.41 -2.67
N ASN A 50 10.28 -8.54 -3.45
CA ASN A 50 11.52 -9.17 -2.99
C ASN A 50 12.32 -8.15 -2.19
N GLY A 51 12.80 -8.52 -1.01
CA GLY A 51 13.57 -7.59 -0.20
C GLY A 51 13.72 -8.01 1.24
N THR A 52 14.01 -7.04 2.09
CA THR A 52 14.17 -7.24 3.53
C THR A 52 12.99 -6.62 4.27
N VAL A 53 12.40 -7.40 5.17
CA VAL A 53 11.30 -6.95 6.03
C VAL A 53 11.82 -5.93 7.05
N VAL A 54 11.10 -4.82 7.17
CA VAL A 54 11.35 -3.73 8.12
C VAL A 54 10.08 -3.52 8.95
N PRO A 55 10.18 -3.49 10.28
CA PRO A 55 9.05 -3.12 11.12
C PRO A 55 8.50 -1.74 10.75
N LEU A 56 7.19 -1.59 10.75
CA LEU A 56 6.55 -0.33 10.37
C LEU A 56 7.03 0.85 11.24
N ALA A 57 7.31 0.60 12.52
CA ALA A 57 7.84 1.59 13.45
C ALA A 57 9.26 2.11 13.11
N GLU A 58 10.00 1.40 12.25
CA GLU A 58 11.33 1.81 11.79
C GLU A 58 11.29 2.60 10.47
N VAL A 59 10.13 2.71 9.85
CA VAL A 59 9.94 3.51 8.63
C VAL A 59 10.16 4.99 8.95
N LYS A 60 10.95 5.67 8.15
CA LYS A 60 11.31 7.09 8.33
C LYS A 60 10.18 8.04 7.91
N ASP A 61 8.96 7.70 8.28
CA ASP A 61 7.77 8.52 8.03
C ASP A 61 6.80 8.33 9.18
N GLU A 62 6.42 9.42 9.83
CA GLU A 62 5.59 9.40 11.03
C GLU A 62 4.16 8.90 10.74
N ALA A 63 3.63 9.13 9.54
CA ALA A 63 2.31 8.65 9.16
C ALA A 63 2.23 7.13 9.12
N PHE A 64 3.30 6.47 8.69
CA PHE A 64 3.41 5.01 8.68
C PHE A 64 3.86 4.47 10.04
N ALA A 65 4.91 5.05 10.63
CA ALA A 65 5.50 4.58 11.87
C ALA A 65 4.56 4.69 13.07
N SER A 66 3.66 5.67 13.09
CA SER A 66 2.67 5.85 14.16
C SER A 66 1.48 4.88 14.09
N GLY A 67 1.32 4.13 12.98
CA GLY A 67 0.15 3.31 12.74
C GLY A 67 -1.15 4.09 12.48
N ALA A 68 -1.06 5.39 12.20
CA ALA A 68 -2.24 6.25 11.97
C ALA A 68 -3.07 5.84 10.75
N LEU A 69 -2.46 5.13 9.81
CA LEU A 69 -3.09 4.61 8.58
C LEU A 69 -3.55 3.15 8.73
N GLY A 70 -3.18 2.49 9.79
CA GLY A 70 -3.43 1.08 10.08
C GLY A 70 -2.14 0.34 10.47
N ASP A 71 -2.27 -0.93 10.81
CA ASP A 71 -1.12 -1.79 11.08
C ASP A 71 -0.59 -2.41 9.79
N GLY A 72 0.67 -2.79 9.82
CA GLY A 72 1.31 -3.39 8.66
C GLY A 72 2.78 -3.68 8.85
N ILE A 73 3.47 -3.78 7.73
CA ILE A 73 4.91 -4.05 7.68
C ILE A 73 5.50 -3.34 6.47
N ALA A 74 6.78 -3.06 6.49
CA ALA A 74 7.47 -2.51 5.34
C ALA A 74 8.47 -3.52 4.75
N ILE A 75 8.80 -3.35 3.47
CA ILE A 75 9.84 -4.12 2.79
C ILE A 75 10.81 -3.12 2.16
N GLU A 76 12.10 -3.32 2.41
CA GLU A 76 13.16 -2.65 1.67
C GLU A 76 13.41 -3.45 0.38
N PRO A 77 12.96 -2.96 -0.79
CA PRO A 77 12.95 -3.77 -2.00
C PRO A 77 14.35 -3.95 -2.60
N THR A 78 14.56 -5.09 -3.23
CA THR A 78 15.78 -5.41 -4.00
C THR A 78 15.55 -5.36 -5.50
N ASP A 79 14.29 -5.25 -5.92
CA ASP A 79 13.89 -5.08 -7.32
C ASP A 79 12.75 -4.07 -7.48
N GLY A 80 12.36 -3.78 -8.71
CA GLY A 80 11.41 -2.74 -9.08
C GLY A 80 10.05 -3.25 -9.53
N GLU A 81 9.53 -4.33 -8.94
CA GLU A 81 8.20 -4.86 -9.29
C GLU A 81 7.37 -5.16 -8.05
N LEU A 82 6.24 -4.44 -7.89
CA LEU A 82 5.25 -4.65 -6.85
C LEU A 82 4.17 -5.61 -7.37
N VAL A 83 3.90 -6.68 -6.63
CA VAL A 83 2.86 -7.66 -6.96
C VAL A 83 1.74 -7.71 -5.92
N ALA A 84 0.58 -8.22 -6.31
CA ALA A 84 -0.56 -8.39 -5.41
C ALA A 84 -0.24 -9.41 -4.28
N PRO A 85 -0.43 -9.02 -3.01
CA PRO A 85 -0.17 -9.89 -1.85
C PRO A 85 -1.24 -10.97 -1.65
N ALA A 86 -2.40 -10.81 -2.29
CA ALA A 86 -3.53 -11.75 -2.24
C ALA A 86 -4.41 -11.57 -3.48
N ASP A 87 -5.40 -12.45 -3.66
CA ASP A 87 -6.46 -12.25 -4.64
C ASP A 87 -7.39 -11.11 -4.19
N GLY A 88 -7.81 -10.26 -5.12
CA GLY A 88 -8.68 -9.13 -4.79
C GLY A 88 -8.98 -8.21 -5.96
N GLU A 89 -9.31 -6.97 -5.66
CA GLU A 89 -9.64 -5.93 -6.61
C GLU A 89 -8.88 -4.64 -6.26
N ILE A 90 -8.41 -3.93 -7.27
CA ILE A 90 -7.76 -2.63 -7.10
C ILE A 90 -8.83 -1.59 -6.71
N SER A 91 -8.76 -1.12 -5.49
CA SER A 91 -9.75 -0.19 -4.91
C SER A 91 -9.41 1.28 -5.09
N SER A 92 -8.14 1.60 -5.28
CA SER A 92 -7.69 2.96 -5.58
C SER A 92 -6.35 3.00 -6.29
N THR A 93 -6.23 4.01 -7.15
CA THR A 93 -4.97 4.40 -7.81
C THR A 93 -4.68 5.87 -7.52
N PHE A 94 -3.43 6.28 -7.67
CA PHE A 94 -2.96 7.64 -7.43
C PHE A 94 -2.32 8.19 -8.70
N GLU A 95 -2.55 9.45 -9.01
CA GLU A 95 -2.01 10.11 -10.21
C GLU A 95 -0.48 10.06 -10.30
N THR A 96 0.18 10.02 -9.15
CA THR A 96 1.64 9.94 -9.06
C THR A 96 2.18 8.51 -9.06
N HIS A 97 1.33 7.50 -9.27
CA HIS A 97 1.64 6.08 -9.48
C HIS A 97 2.50 5.42 -8.38
N HIS A 98 2.80 6.12 -7.29
CA HIS A 98 3.69 5.67 -6.22
C HIS A 98 3.03 4.74 -5.21
N ALA A 99 1.69 4.65 -5.23
CA ALA A 99 0.92 3.85 -4.29
C ALA A 99 -0.29 3.20 -4.97
N VAL A 100 -0.80 2.14 -4.40
CA VAL A 100 -2.00 1.44 -4.85
C VAL A 100 -2.80 0.91 -3.66
N GLY A 101 -4.10 1.12 -3.70
CA GLY A 101 -5.07 0.53 -2.77
C GLY A 101 -5.67 -0.74 -3.36
N MET A 102 -5.91 -1.73 -2.53
CA MET A 102 -6.45 -3.02 -2.91
C MET A 102 -7.40 -3.54 -1.83
N THR A 103 -8.50 -4.16 -2.23
CA THR A 103 -9.37 -4.92 -1.33
C THR A 103 -9.27 -6.40 -1.67
N THR A 104 -8.89 -7.23 -0.72
CA THR A 104 -8.79 -8.68 -0.93
C THR A 104 -10.16 -9.33 -0.99
N VAL A 105 -10.24 -10.54 -1.52
CA VAL A 105 -11.49 -11.33 -1.54
C VAL A 105 -12.00 -11.64 -0.14
N ASP A 106 -11.13 -11.66 0.86
CA ASP A 106 -11.46 -11.88 2.28
C ASP A 106 -11.81 -10.57 3.01
N GLY A 107 -11.82 -9.44 2.33
CA GLY A 107 -12.25 -8.13 2.86
C GLY A 107 -11.15 -7.29 3.50
N ALA A 108 -9.88 -7.68 3.40
CA ALA A 108 -8.78 -6.83 3.86
C ALA A 108 -8.58 -5.63 2.92
N GLU A 109 -8.58 -4.44 3.48
CA GLU A 109 -8.29 -3.21 2.77
C GLU A 109 -6.81 -2.86 2.91
N LEU A 110 -6.08 -2.91 1.80
CA LEU A 110 -4.63 -2.77 1.77
C LEU A 110 -4.21 -1.48 1.07
N LEU A 111 -3.17 -0.84 1.60
CA LEU A 111 -2.46 0.24 0.95
C LEU A 111 -0.99 -0.16 0.82
N MET A 112 -0.47 -0.15 -0.39
CA MET A 112 0.94 -0.35 -0.70
C MET A 112 1.52 0.95 -1.21
N HIS A 113 2.52 1.50 -0.52
CA HIS A 113 3.13 2.79 -0.84
C HIS A 113 4.62 2.60 -1.15
N ILE A 114 5.02 2.81 -2.40
CA ILE A 114 6.39 2.59 -2.85
C ILE A 114 7.27 3.78 -2.47
N GLY A 115 8.20 3.54 -1.57
CA GLY A 115 9.13 4.56 -1.07
C GLY A 115 8.49 5.56 -0.11
N ILE A 116 9.29 6.49 0.35
CA ILE A 116 8.88 7.57 1.25
C ILE A 116 9.04 8.90 0.51
N ASP A 117 8.04 9.77 0.62
CA ASP A 117 8.01 11.07 -0.09
C ASP A 117 8.03 10.98 -1.64
N THR A 118 7.86 9.79 -2.20
CA THR A 118 7.94 9.53 -3.64
C THR A 118 6.79 10.15 -4.45
N VAL A 119 5.74 10.62 -3.77
CA VAL A 119 4.71 11.47 -4.36
C VAL A 119 5.31 12.71 -5.05
N LYS A 120 6.42 13.22 -4.53
CA LYS A 120 7.15 14.40 -5.06
C LYS A 120 7.78 14.14 -6.42
N LEU A 121 7.93 12.88 -6.82
CA LEU A 121 8.41 12.49 -8.15
C LEU A 121 7.36 12.70 -9.26
N GLY A 122 6.10 12.97 -8.90
CA GLY A 122 5.03 13.26 -9.86
C GLY A 122 4.78 12.15 -10.88
N GLY A 123 4.94 10.89 -10.49
CA GLY A 123 4.77 9.73 -11.37
C GLY A 123 6.03 9.29 -12.13
N LYS A 124 7.12 10.03 -12.01
CA LYS A 124 8.41 9.59 -12.58
C LYS A 124 8.84 8.26 -11.97
N HIS A 125 9.39 7.39 -12.79
CA HIS A 125 9.93 6.09 -12.38
C HIS A 125 8.89 5.06 -11.91
N PHE A 126 7.59 5.34 -12.08
CA PHE A 126 6.49 4.43 -11.76
C PHE A 126 5.62 4.16 -12.97
N THR A 127 5.20 2.91 -13.14
CA THR A 127 4.28 2.50 -14.21
C THR A 127 3.24 1.54 -13.64
N TYR A 128 1.96 1.94 -13.66
CA TYR A 128 0.87 1.02 -13.36
C TYR A 128 0.72 -0.06 -14.44
N LEU A 129 0.48 -1.28 -14.01
CA LEU A 129 0.13 -2.42 -14.87
C LEU A 129 -1.34 -2.81 -14.71
N VAL A 130 -2.07 -2.11 -13.84
CA VAL A 130 -3.47 -2.31 -13.50
C VAL A 130 -4.20 -0.98 -13.40
N ASN A 131 -5.52 -1.04 -13.43
CA ASN A 131 -6.39 0.12 -13.24
C ASN A 131 -7.29 -0.08 -12.02
N GLU A 132 -7.87 1.00 -11.52
CA GLU A 132 -8.90 0.94 -10.49
C GLU A 132 -10.10 0.10 -10.99
N GLY A 133 -10.57 -0.84 -10.17
CA GLY A 133 -11.61 -1.80 -10.51
C GLY A 133 -11.11 -3.12 -11.11
N ASP A 134 -9.83 -3.23 -11.43
CA ASP A 134 -9.28 -4.48 -11.96
C ASP A 134 -9.21 -5.56 -10.88
N LYS A 135 -9.67 -6.76 -11.24
CA LYS A 135 -9.49 -7.95 -10.41
C LYS A 135 -8.10 -8.54 -10.62
N VAL A 136 -7.41 -8.73 -9.53
CA VAL A 136 -6.03 -9.22 -9.53
C VAL A 136 -5.89 -10.51 -8.73
N LYS A 137 -4.90 -11.28 -9.09
CA LYS A 137 -4.54 -12.51 -8.39
C LYS A 137 -3.24 -12.32 -7.61
N LYS A 138 -3.10 -13.07 -6.54
CA LYS A 138 -1.85 -13.16 -5.77
C LYS A 138 -0.65 -13.36 -6.72
N GLY A 139 0.37 -12.53 -6.56
CA GLY A 139 1.57 -12.54 -7.39
C GLY A 139 1.44 -11.84 -8.74
N GLN A 140 0.29 -11.27 -9.07
CA GLN A 140 0.13 -10.49 -10.30
C GLN A 140 0.83 -9.13 -10.16
N PRO A 141 1.67 -8.71 -11.14
CA PRO A 141 2.32 -7.41 -11.13
C PRO A 141 1.30 -6.26 -11.14
N LEU A 142 1.49 -5.29 -10.24
CA LEU A 142 0.62 -4.12 -10.08
C LEU A 142 1.31 -2.84 -10.54
N ILE A 143 2.56 -2.62 -10.10
CA ILE A 143 3.36 -1.45 -10.42
C ILE A 143 4.77 -1.90 -10.73
N ARG A 144 5.34 -1.36 -11.80
CA ARG A 144 6.80 -1.38 -12.03
C ARG A 144 7.39 -0.04 -11.66
N PHE A 145 8.56 -0.08 -11.04
CA PHE A 145 9.28 1.13 -10.67
C PHE A 145 10.79 0.96 -10.85
N GLU A 146 11.45 2.07 -11.13
CA GLU A 146 12.90 2.12 -11.35
C GLU A 146 13.62 2.36 -10.02
N LEU A 147 13.91 1.27 -9.28
CA LEU A 147 14.49 1.30 -7.94
C LEU A 147 15.73 2.20 -7.84
N GLU A 148 16.68 2.03 -8.73
CA GLU A 148 17.94 2.79 -8.72
C GLU A 148 17.73 4.26 -9.10
N ALA A 149 16.78 4.56 -9.98
CA ALA A 149 16.45 5.93 -10.34
C ALA A 149 15.80 6.69 -9.16
N ILE A 150 14.90 6.05 -8.41
CA ILE A 150 14.28 6.61 -7.22
C ILE A 150 15.33 6.89 -6.14
N LYS A 151 16.26 5.96 -5.93
CA LYS A 151 17.41 6.16 -5.02
C LYS A 151 18.31 7.29 -5.47
N ALA A 152 18.57 7.41 -6.77
CA ALA A 152 19.40 8.49 -7.34
C ALA A 152 18.76 9.87 -7.15
N GLU A 153 17.43 9.97 -7.15
CA GLU A 153 16.69 11.21 -6.82
C GLU A 153 16.72 11.53 -5.30
N GLY A 154 17.29 10.64 -4.49
CA GLY A 154 17.47 10.84 -3.04
C GLY A 154 16.29 10.38 -2.17
N TYR A 155 15.36 9.62 -2.70
CA TYR A 155 14.21 9.11 -1.97
C TYR A 155 14.45 7.70 -1.41
N PRO A 156 14.08 7.45 -0.15
CA PRO A 156 14.03 6.08 0.38
C PRO A 156 13.05 5.23 -0.40
N VAL A 157 13.39 3.97 -0.63
CA VAL A 157 12.54 3.02 -1.37
C VAL A 157 11.78 2.06 -0.48
N THR A 158 11.93 2.18 0.84
CA THR A 158 11.18 1.41 1.83
C THR A 158 9.69 1.47 1.53
N THR A 159 9.07 0.32 1.35
CA THR A 159 7.69 0.20 0.85
C THR A 159 6.78 -0.38 1.91
N PRO A 160 5.99 0.47 2.61
CA PRO A 160 4.97 -0.01 3.55
C PRO A 160 3.81 -0.74 2.86
N LEU A 161 3.41 -1.86 3.43
CA LEU A 161 2.14 -2.56 3.20
C LEU A 161 1.28 -2.38 4.43
N ILE A 162 0.20 -1.64 4.33
CA ILE A 162 -0.70 -1.26 5.42
C ILE A 162 -2.04 -1.97 5.27
N VAL A 163 -2.56 -2.50 6.37
CA VAL A 163 -3.93 -2.99 6.51
C VAL A 163 -4.77 -1.85 7.08
N CYS A 164 -5.58 -1.25 6.23
CA CYS A 164 -6.31 -0.01 6.55
C CYS A 164 -7.51 -0.25 7.46
N ASN A 165 -8.10 -1.44 7.41
CA ASN A 165 -9.22 -1.84 8.25
C ASN A 165 -8.78 -2.77 9.40
N THR A 166 -7.68 -2.47 10.04
CA THR A 166 -7.11 -3.22 11.16
C THR A 166 -8.13 -3.51 12.27
N ASP A 167 -9.06 -2.58 12.52
CA ASP A 167 -10.12 -2.70 13.52
C ASP A 167 -11.10 -3.88 13.26
N ASP A 168 -11.12 -4.39 12.04
CA ASP A 168 -11.97 -5.51 11.65
C ASP A 168 -11.32 -6.86 11.97
N TYR A 169 -10.07 -6.86 12.46
CA TYR A 169 -9.27 -8.03 12.79
C TYR A 169 -8.87 -8.04 14.27
N ALA A 170 -8.80 -9.22 14.85
CA ALA A 170 -8.34 -9.38 16.23
C ALA A 170 -6.83 -9.09 16.37
N ALA A 171 -6.05 -9.40 15.34
CA ALA A 171 -4.63 -9.09 15.27
C ALA A 171 -4.08 -9.09 13.85
N VAL A 172 -3.08 -8.24 13.61
CA VAL A 172 -2.22 -8.26 12.42
C VAL A 172 -0.85 -8.77 12.86
N VAL A 173 -0.46 -9.95 12.41
CA VAL A 173 0.74 -10.66 12.87
C VAL A 173 1.76 -10.77 11.74
N ALA A 174 2.96 -10.25 11.95
CA ALA A 174 4.07 -10.47 11.04
C ALA A 174 4.50 -11.95 11.06
N LYS A 175 4.50 -12.59 9.89
CA LYS A 175 4.90 -14.00 9.70
C LYS A 175 6.34 -14.13 9.22
N ALA A 176 6.86 -13.08 8.60
CA ALA A 176 8.21 -13.04 8.06
C ALA A 176 9.08 -12.01 8.77
N SER A 177 10.35 -12.30 8.83
CA SER A 177 11.43 -11.40 9.26
C SER A 177 12.68 -11.66 8.43
N GLY A 178 13.50 -10.63 8.23
CA GLY A 178 14.68 -10.74 7.36
C GLY A 178 14.30 -10.71 5.89
N THR A 179 15.01 -11.47 5.06
CA THR A 179 14.80 -11.46 3.61
C THR A 179 13.59 -12.29 3.20
N VAL A 180 12.74 -11.70 2.37
CA VAL A 180 11.55 -12.34 1.79
C VAL A 180 11.56 -12.27 0.27
N LYS A 181 10.83 -13.19 -0.34
CA LYS A 181 10.54 -13.19 -1.77
C LYS A 181 9.05 -13.00 -2.02
N GLN A 182 8.72 -12.47 -3.18
CA GLN A 182 7.33 -12.39 -3.63
C GLN A 182 6.63 -13.75 -3.47
N GLY A 183 5.48 -13.75 -2.80
CA GLY A 183 4.70 -14.94 -2.52
C GLY A 183 4.96 -15.61 -1.16
N ASP A 184 6.05 -15.26 -0.46
CA ASP A 184 6.27 -15.72 0.90
C ASP A 184 5.20 -15.16 1.86
N ALA A 185 4.79 -15.93 2.88
CA ALA A 185 3.84 -15.45 3.87
C ALA A 185 4.43 -14.27 4.65
N LEU A 186 3.79 -13.10 4.56
CA LEU A 186 4.30 -11.85 5.15
C LEU A 186 3.52 -11.44 6.39
N LEU A 187 2.21 -11.33 6.28
CA LEU A 187 1.30 -10.95 7.37
C LEU A 187 0.16 -11.97 7.50
N GLU A 188 -0.29 -12.20 8.70
CA GLU A 188 -1.49 -12.96 9.01
C GLU A 188 -2.50 -12.06 9.72
N LEU A 189 -3.68 -11.96 9.15
CA LEU A 189 -4.81 -11.22 9.70
C LEU A 189 -5.69 -12.23 10.43
N LYS A 190 -5.84 -12.07 11.74
CA LYS A 190 -6.65 -12.96 12.59
C LYS A 190 -8.02 -12.36 12.84
N HIS A 191 -9.05 -13.17 12.71
CA HIS A 191 -10.41 -12.80 13.04
C HIS A 191 -10.80 -13.18 14.46
#